data_90be37903526a545ffe9fc78dfa4b1b4
#
_entry.id   90be37903526a545ffe9fc78dfa4b1b4
#
_cell.length_a   1.000
_cell.length_b   1.000
_cell.length_c   1.000
_cell.angle_alpha   90.00
_cell.angle_beta   90.00
_cell.angle_gamma   90.00
#
_symmetry.space_group_name_H-M   'P 1'
#
loop_
_entity.id
_entity.type
_entity.pdbx_description
1 polymer ?
#
loop_
_entity_poly.entity_id
_entity_poly.type
_entity_poly.pdbx_seq_one_letter_code
_entity_poly.pdbx_strand_id
1 'polypeptide(L)'
;MKKIYIVGLIFFCMKIQAQDIASARQQTLGATVTITGIVTNGPELGVIRYIEDITAGIALYDQTTNNYLVNITRGDSITITGTLADYNGLLEVYVTDFPIIHSNNNILPTPQLLTPSQIGEPTESELVQIDNVIFNAGGGIFAVGSYDFNSSGQQGTIYIRTNHPLLGSFIPVGPVTLVGISSQYTFSVPANDGYQLLPRDSADIILSGNIVLTSAVLQTNITTTSFDLTWSTSDSATTNANYGLTANLGSLLTFPTNTTTHTISLTGLQPATFYNVQCYSVKGLDTAFSSLGIYSTESNSSGIIRPYFNHTVDVSFSTGTDAQNISTYFNDTIKAYIDLAQNTLDICVYNASDATLADAINDAYNRGVQIRYIADDDVVNSMLNDLDPNIPIVYRDPNTAGIMHNKFIIIDVNSINNSWVMGGSCNWTNPSNLFNDYNNIIFIQDQALAKAYTLEFEEMWAGNFGTHKLDNTPHKFLINSK
;
A
#
# COMPACT_ATOMS: atom_id res chain seq x y z
N MET A 1 2.72 72.22 -55.77
CA MET A 1 3.23 71.81 -54.43
C MET A 1 2.31 70.76 -53.86
N LYS A 2 2.73 69.50 -53.94
CA LYS A 2 1.97 68.36 -53.33
C LYS A 2 2.43 68.21 -51.88
N LYS A 3 1.49 68.37 -50.93
CA LYS A 3 1.75 68.17 -49.51
C LYS A 3 1.68 66.63 -49.24
N ILE A 4 2.79 66.05 -48.83
CA ILE A 4 2.86 64.64 -48.34
C ILE A 4 2.54 64.71 -46.84
N TYR A 5 1.44 64.04 -46.42
CA TYR A 5 1.14 63.77 -45.02
C TYR A 5 1.77 62.42 -44.62
N ILE A 6 2.78 62.46 -43.74
CA ILE A 6 3.32 61.31 -43.09
C ILE A 6 2.43 61.00 -41.90
N VAL A 7 1.62 59.93 -41.96
CA VAL A 7 0.91 59.40 -40.81
C VAL A 7 1.88 58.47 -40.05
N GLY A 8 2.42 59.00 -38.98
CA GLY A 8 3.23 58.18 -38.05
C GLY A 8 2.35 57.17 -37.31
N LEU A 9 2.51 55.90 -37.62
CA LEU A 9 1.90 54.81 -36.86
C LEU A 9 2.67 54.66 -35.56
N ILE A 10 2.14 55.17 -34.46
CA ILE A 10 2.70 54.93 -33.13
C ILE A 10 2.33 53.50 -32.72
N PHE A 11 3.26 52.58 -32.83
CA PHE A 11 3.16 51.25 -32.19
C PHE A 11 3.27 51.45 -30.67
N PHE A 12 2.14 51.39 -29.98
CA PHE A 12 2.10 51.26 -28.54
C PHE A 12 2.52 49.81 -28.24
N CYS A 13 3.79 49.60 -27.95
CA CYS A 13 4.27 48.34 -27.36
C CYS A 13 3.75 48.30 -25.93
N MET A 14 2.56 47.73 -25.71
CA MET A 14 2.12 47.39 -24.37
C MET A 14 3.14 46.36 -23.86
N LYS A 15 4.04 46.80 -22.97
CA LYS A 15 4.78 45.86 -22.13
C LYS A 15 3.75 45.18 -21.25
N ILE A 16 3.43 43.94 -21.51
CA ILE A 16 2.71 43.08 -20.56
C ILE A 16 3.65 42.99 -19.36
N GLN A 17 3.33 43.70 -18.29
CA GLN A 17 4.08 43.63 -17.05
C GLN A 17 3.54 42.40 -16.30
N ALA A 18 4.43 41.49 -15.92
CA ALA A 18 4.05 40.35 -15.09
C ALA A 18 3.46 40.87 -13.78
N GLN A 19 2.34 40.30 -13.38
CA GLN A 19 1.70 40.58 -12.10
C GLN A 19 2.22 39.58 -11.03
N ASP A 20 2.07 39.94 -9.76
CA ASP A 20 2.35 39.00 -8.68
C ASP A 20 1.32 37.84 -8.67
N ILE A 21 1.73 36.68 -8.11
CA ILE A 21 0.90 35.48 -8.13
C ILE A 21 -0.37 35.68 -7.30
N ALA A 22 -0.30 36.34 -6.14
CA ALA A 22 -1.49 36.58 -5.31
C ALA A 22 -2.56 37.40 -6.07
N SER A 23 -2.14 38.43 -6.84
CA SER A 23 -3.04 39.20 -7.68
C SER A 23 -3.61 38.39 -8.84
N ALA A 24 -2.82 37.49 -9.42
CA ALA A 24 -3.29 36.57 -10.45
C ALA A 24 -4.37 35.60 -9.91
N ARG A 25 -4.17 35.03 -8.73
CA ARG A 25 -5.12 34.15 -8.06
C ARG A 25 -6.48 34.77 -7.75
N GLN A 26 -6.55 36.10 -7.64
CA GLN A 26 -7.81 36.80 -7.39
C GLN A 26 -8.65 37.05 -8.66
N GLN A 27 -8.15 36.71 -9.83
CA GLN A 27 -8.89 36.89 -11.07
C GLN A 27 -9.91 35.77 -11.29
N THR A 28 -10.89 36.05 -12.16
CA THR A 28 -11.91 35.04 -12.50
C THR A 28 -11.31 33.90 -13.31
N LEU A 29 -11.81 32.68 -13.13
CA LEU A 29 -11.47 31.54 -13.99
C LEU A 29 -11.70 31.93 -15.47
N GLY A 30 -10.78 31.51 -16.34
CA GLY A 30 -10.75 31.88 -17.75
C GLY A 30 -9.98 33.20 -18.04
N ALA A 31 -9.55 33.95 -17.03
CA ALA A 31 -8.71 35.13 -17.24
C ALA A 31 -7.30 34.72 -17.72
N THR A 32 -6.75 35.50 -18.65
CA THR A 32 -5.35 35.36 -19.07
C THR A 32 -4.45 36.10 -18.09
N VAL A 33 -3.48 35.43 -17.54
CA VAL A 33 -2.50 35.96 -16.59
C VAL A 33 -1.08 35.80 -17.12
N THR A 34 -0.21 36.74 -16.78
CA THR A 34 1.25 36.66 -17.00
C THR A 34 1.91 36.85 -15.64
N ILE A 35 2.62 35.85 -15.17
CA ILE A 35 3.19 35.74 -13.82
C ILE A 35 4.65 35.38 -13.88
N THR A 36 5.40 35.73 -12.84
CA THR A 36 6.80 35.40 -12.67
C THR A 36 7.02 34.77 -11.31
N GLY A 37 7.78 33.66 -11.25
CA GLY A 37 8.09 32.98 -10.00
C GLY A 37 9.28 32.03 -10.12
N ILE A 38 9.65 31.43 -8.99
CA ILE A 38 10.64 30.37 -8.92
C ILE A 38 9.92 29.01 -8.98
N VAL A 39 10.37 28.14 -9.85
CA VAL A 39 9.84 26.78 -9.98
C VAL A 39 10.28 25.93 -8.79
N THR A 40 9.32 25.37 -8.06
CA THR A 40 9.56 24.65 -6.81
C THR A 40 9.70 23.15 -6.96
N ASN A 41 9.29 22.56 -8.12
CA ASN A 41 9.43 21.14 -8.45
C ASN A 41 10.01 20.91 -9.85
N GLY A 42 10.44 19.69 -10.11
CA GLY A 42 10.87 19.18 -11.41
C GLY A 42 9.87 18.15 -11.97
N PRO A 43 10.35 17.19 -12.79
CA PRO A 43 9.51 16.14 -13.38
C PRO A 43 9.03 15.07 -12.41
N GLU A 44 9.49 15.06 -11.17
CA GLU A 44 9.12 14.11 -10.12
C GLU A 44 7.61 14.15 -9.77
N LEU A 45 6.94 15.28 -10.03
CA LEU A 45 5.50 15.41 -9.90
C LEU A 45 4.75 15.28 -11.25
N GLY A 46 5.40 14.72 -12.26
CA GLY A 46 4.84 14.52 -13.60
C GLY A 46 4.92 15.77 -14.46
N VAL A 47 3.84 16.07 -15.19
CA VAL A 47 3.79 17.22 -16.14
C VAL A 47 3.52 18.55 -15.48
N ILE A 48 3.01 18.56 -14.25
CA ILE A 48 2.70 19.77 -13.51
C ILE A 48 3.97 20.45 -12.98
N ARG A 49 4.01 21.78 -13.00
CA ARG A 49 5.02 22.58 -12.30
C ARG A 49 4.31 23.52 -11.35
N TYR A 50 4.96 23.80 -10.24
CA TYR A 50 4.51 24.80 -9.27
C TYR A 50 5.52 25.93 -9.28
N ILE A 51 5.04 27.16 -9.30
CA ILE A 51 5.87 28.35 -9.14
C ILE A 51 5.40 29.16 -7.95
N GLU A 52 6.35 29.82 -7.31
CA GLU A 52 6.11 30.64 -6.14
C GLU A 52 6.88 31.96 -6.26
N ASP A 53 6.24 33.06 -5.88
CA ASP A 53 6.87 34.33 -5.65
C ASP A 53 6.76 34.73 -4.16
N ILE A 54 7.09 35.95 -3.81
CA ILE A 54 7.00 36.45 -2.43
C ILE A 54 5.55 36.62 -1.92
N THR A 55 4.56 36.41 -2.75
CA THR A 55 3.15 36.69 -2.45
C THR A 55 2.28 35.45 -2.40
N ALA A 56 2.56 34.43 -3.21
CA ALA A 56 1.79 33.17 -3.28
C ALA A 56 2.45 32.14 -4.19
N GLY A 57 1.89 30.92 -4.18
CA GLY A 57 2.17 29.87 -5.16
C GLY A 57 1.03 29.66 -6.15
N ILE A 58 1.33 29.04 -7.29
CA ILE A 58 0.32 28.60 -8.28
C ILE A 58 0.84 27.41 -9.10
N ALA A 59 -0.08 26.53 -9.48
CA ALA A 59 0.22 25.39 -10.35
C ALA A 59 0.21 25.81 -11.83
N LEU A 60 1.10 25.18 -12.61
CA LEU A 60 1.18 25.34 -14.07
C LEU A 60 0.91 23.98 -14.72
N TYR A 61 0.00 23.95 -15.67
CA TYR A 61 -0.32 22.73 -16.40
C TYR A 61 -0.33 22.96 -17.92
N ASP A 62 0.36 22.09 -18.65
CA ASP A 62 0.34 22.08 -20.11
C ASP A 62 -0.67 21.07 -20.62
N GLN A 63 -1.81 21.55 -21.08
CA GLN A 63 -2.87 20.72 -21.70
C GLN A 63 -2.57 20.34 -23.14
N THR A 64 -1.50 20.87 -23.73
CA THR A 64 -1.21 20.72 -25.13
C THR A 64 -0.18 19.60 -25.38
N THR A 65 0.00 19.25 -26.65
CA THR A 65 1.10 18.37 -27.08
C THR A 65 2.40 19.13 -27.31
N ASN A 66 2.45 20.44 -27.00
CA ASN A 66 3.60 21.31 -27.27
C ASN A 66 4.74 21.12 -26.27
N ASN A 67 4.46 20.48 -25.12
CA ASN A 67 5.44 20.23 -24.05
C ASN A 67 6.11 21.50 -23.54
N TYR A 68 5.33 22.56 -23.32
CA TYR A 68 5.83 23.86 -22.88
C TYR A 68 6.66 23.79 -21.60
N LEU A 69 6.34 22.87 -20.66
CA LEU A 69 6.97 22.75 -19.37
C LEU A 69 8.04 21.64 -19.29
N VAL A 70 8.33 20.91 -20.36
CA VAL A 70 9.19 19.71 -20.32
C VAL A 70 10.62 20.00 -19.87
N ASN A 71 11.17 21.17 -20.25
CA ASN A 71 12.53 21.59 -19.92
C ASN A 71 12.61 22.48 -18.68
N ILE A 72 11.49 22.68 -17.99
CA ILE A 72 11.42 23.53 -16.80
C ILE A 72 11.72 22.68 -15.58
N THR A 73 12.70 23.11 -14.78
CA THR A 73 13.24 22.38 -13.65
C THR A 73 13.18 23.18 -12.35
N ARG A 74 13.30 22.49 -11.24
CA ARG A 74 13.35 23.09 -9.90
C ARG A 74 14.46 24.16 -9.81
N GLY A 75 14.11 25.35 -9.35
CA GLY A 75 15.04 26.49 -9.20
C GLY A 75 15.13 27.38 -10.45
N ASP A 76 14.35 27.11 -11.51
CA ASP A 76 14.25 28.05 -12.63
C ASP A 76 13.42 29.27 -12.23
N SER A 77 13.90 30.47 -12.56
CA SER A 77 13.11 31.70 -12.50
C SER A 77 12.47 31.91 -13.86
N ILE A 78 11.14 31.88 -13.92
CA ILE A 78 10.41 31.95 -15.19
C ILE A 78 9.32 33.01 -15.19
N THR A 79 9.05 33.57 -16.36
CA THR A 79 7.78 34.26 -16.65
C THR A 79 6.95 33.39 -17.57
N ILE A 80 5.68 33.19 -17.23
CA ILE A 80 4.74 32.38 -17.98
C ILE A 80 3.42 33.10 -18.21
N THR A 81 2.81 32.86 -19.38
CA THR A 81 1.47 33.31 -19.71
C THR A 81 0.54 32.12 -19.90
N GLY A 82 -0.67 32.25 -19.41
CA GLY A 82 -1.68 31.21 -19.55
C GLY A 82 -3.05 31.64 -19.05
N THR A 83 -3.98 30.71 -19.00
CA THR A 83 -5.38 30.94 -18.62
C THR A 83 -5.65 30.28 -17.28
N LEU A 84 -6.24 31.02 -16.33
CA LEU A 84 -6.64 30.48 -15.04
C LEU A 84 -7.74 29.42 -15.21
N ALA A 85 -7.54 28.29 -14.57
CA ALA A 85 -8.47 27.16 -14.54
C ALA A 85 -8.50 26.52 -13.15
N ASP A 86 -9.57 25.79 -12.88
CA ASP A 86 -9.69 24.91 -11.71
C ASP A 86 -9.64 23.47 -12.17
N TYR A 87 -8.83 22.67 -11.48
CA TYR A 87 -8.78 21.23 -11.69
C TYR A 87 -8.99 20.50 -10.37
N ASN A 88 -10.22 20.06 -10.13
CA ASN A 88 -10.60 19.34 -8.92
C ASN A 88 -10.19 20.08 -7.62
N GLY A 89 -10.46 21.39 -7.59
CA GLY A 89 -10.15 22.28 -6.49
C GLY A 89 -8.81 23.01 -6.62
N LEU A 90 -7.81 22.44 -7.29
CA LEU A 90 -6.51 23.09 -7.48
C LEU A 90 -6.59 24.23 -8.52
N LEU A 91 -6.20 25.44 -8.13
CA LEU A 91 -6.09 26.56 -9.07
C LEU A 91 -4.82 26.42 -9.92
N GLU A 92 -5.00 26.36 -11.24
CA GLU A 92 -3.94 26.16 -12.21
C GLU A 92 -3.89 27.26 -13.26
N VAL A 93 -2.72 27.48 -13.83
CA VAL A 93 -2.53 28.21 -15.08
C VAL A 93 -2.35 27.23 -16.21
N TYR A 94 -3.31 27.15 -17.12
CA TYR A 94 -3.17 26.41 -18.38
C TYR A 94 -2.26 27.21 -19.32
N VAL A 95 -1.06 26.70 -19.47
CA VAL A 95 0.04 27.36 -20.19
C VAL A 95 -0.28 27.46 -21.68
N THR A 96 -0.12 28.65 -22.24
CA THR A 96 -0.43 28.91 -23.66
C THR A 96 0.79 29.20 -24.53
N ASP A 97 1.97 29.38 -23.93
CA ASP A 97 3.22 29.68 -24.63
C ASP A 97 4.44 29.13 -23.84
N PHE A 98 5.61 29.12 -24.47
CA PHE A 98 6.86 28.75 -23.80
C PHE A 98 7.23 29.74 -22.70
N PRO A 99 7.65 29.26 -21.52
CA PRO A 99 8.16 30.10 -20.46
C PRO A 99 9.40 30.91 -20.91
N ILE A 100 9.50 32.15 -20.46
CA ILE A 100 10.74 32.92 -20.54
C ILE A 100 11.57 32.57 -19.31
N ILE A 101 12.69 31.89 -19.49
CA ILE A 101 13.62 31.54 -18.41
C ILE A 101 14.57 32.72 -18.19
N HIS A 102 14.58 33.28 -16.99
CA HIS A 102 15.45 34.38 -16.59
C HIS A 102 16.78 33.91 -16.03
N SER A 103 16.74 32.86 -15.20
CA SER A 103 17.91 32.24 -14.57
C SER A 103 17.57 30.84 -14.10
N ASN A 104 18.59 30.00 -13.87
CA ASN A 104 18.48 28.63 -13.39
C ASN A 104 19.19 28.46 -12.04
N ASN A 105 18.90 27.39 -11.33
CA ASN A 105 19.50 27.04 -10.03
C ASN A 105 19.34 28.16 -8.97
N ASN A 106 18.24 28.87 -8.99
CA ASN A 106 17.93 29.84 -7.95
C ASN A 106 17.64 29.13 -6.62
N ILE A 107 17.89 29.83 -5.52
CA ILE A 107 17.46 29.39 -4.19
C ILE A 107 15.94 29.29 -4.18
N LEU A 108 15.45 28.14 -3.72
CA LEU A 108 14.00 27.95 -3.57
C LEU A 108 13.42 28.86 -2.50
N PRO A 109 12.14 29.20 -2.57
CA PRO A 109 11.42 29.79 -1.45
C PRO A 109 11.61 28.99 -0.17
N THR A 110 11.74 29.67 0.95
CA THR A 110 11.85 29.01 2.26
C THR A 110 10.51 28.36 2.59
N PRO A 111 10.47 27.06 2.88
CA PRO A 111 9.21 26.40 3.23
C PRO A 111 8.54 27.07 4.41
N GLN A 112 7.25 27.37 4.28
CA GLN A 112 6.47 27.94 5.36
C GLN A 112 6.19 26.87 6.42
N LEU A 113 6.57 27.12 7.69
CA LEU A 113 6.29 26.19 8.79
C LEU A 113 4.81 26.24 9.18
N LEU A 114 4.12 25.11 9.02
CA LEU A 114 2.68 24.97 9.25
C LEU A 114 2.36 23.78 10.16
N THR A 115 1.13 23.77 10.67
CA THR A 115 0.47 22.56 11.19
C THR A 115 -0.44 21.95 10.11
N PRO A 116 -0.83 20.66 10.22
CA PRO A 116 -1.71 20.05 9.22
C PRO A 116 -3.02 20.79 8.95
N SER A 117 -3.62 21.40 9.98
CA SER A 117 -4.87 22.19 9.84
C SER A 117 -4.69 23.53 9.14
N GLN A 118 -3.47 23.99 8.91
CA GLN A 118 -3.17 25.23 8.19
C GLN A 118 -2.91 25.01 6.70
N ILE A 119 -2.81 23.72 6.28
CA ILE A 119 -2.78 23.39 4.85
C ILE A 119 -4.17 23.66 4.29
N GLY A 120 -4.25 24.53 3.27
CA GLY A 120 -5.51 24.98 2.73
C GLY A 120 -5.33 26.00 1.63
N GLU A 121 -6.43 26.62 1.19
CA GLU A 121 -6.46 27.61 0.13
C GLU A 121 -5.43 28.76 0.29
N PRO A 122 -5.16 29.29 1.51
CA PRO A 122 -4.16 30.34 1.67
C PRO A 122 -2.72 29.93 1.38
N THR A 123 -2.43 28.64 1.41
CA THR A 123 -1.08 28.08 1.22
C THR A 123 -0.98 27.17 0.01
N GLU A 124 -2.07 27.06 -0.76
CA GLU A 124 -2.13 26.22 -1.95
C GLU A 124 -1.04 26.58 -2.96
N SER A 125 -0.35 25.55 -3.46
CA SER A 125 0.75 25.65 -4.42
C SER A 125 2.06 26.22 -3.85
N GLU A 126 2.13 26.52 -2.56
CA GLU A 126 3.34 26.98 -1.88
C GLU A 126 4.15 25.80 -1.31
N LEU A 127 5.45 26.04 -1.13
CA LEU A 127 6.35 25.13 -0.45
C LEU A 127 6.18 25.27 1.05
N VAL A 128 5.81 24.18 1.72
CA VAL A 128 5.50 24.17 3.15
C VAL A 128 6.28 23.11 3.89
N GLN A 129 6.41 23.29 5.19
CA GLN A 129 7.06 22.37 6.13
C GLN A 129 6.14 22.03 7.27
N ILE A 130 6.10 20.76 7.67
CA ILE A 130 5.42 20.27 8.88
C ILE A 130 6.43 19.49 9.71
N ASP A 131 6.60 19.86 10.97
CA ASP A 131 7.48 19.17 11.90
C ASP A 131 6.76 18.08 12.68
N ASN A 132 7.53 17.14 13.25
CA ASN A 132 7.04 16.05 14.09
C ASN A 132 5.96 15.18 13.41
N VAL A 133 6.09 14.96 12.12
CA VAL A 133 5.21 14.09 11.33
C VAL A 133 5.50 12.63 11.66
N ILE A 134 4.47 11.88 12.01
CA ILE A 134 4.50 10.43 12.20
C ILE A 134 3.53 9.81 11.19
N PHE A 135 4.04 9.02 10.26
CA PHE A 135 3.22 8.33 9.26
C PHE A 135 2.45 7.17 9.90
N ASN A 136 1.13 7.08 9.63
CA ASN A 136 0.32 5.95 10.07
C ASN A 136 0.82 4.62 9.49
N ALA A 137 1.32 4.65 8.25
CA ALA A 137 1.91 3.50 7.54
C ALA A 137 3.41 3.29 7.84
N GLY A 138 3.95 3.89 8.90
CA GLY A 138 5.36 3.75 9.28
C GLY A 138 5.83 2.30 9.37
N GLY A 139 7.02 1.99 8.82
CA GLY A 139 7.54 0.63 8.70
C GLY A 139 7.15 -0.08 7.40
N GLY A 140 6.28 0.52 6.59
CA GLY A 140 5.90 0.08 5.25
C GLY A 140 6.84 0.58 4.16
N ILE A 141 6.39 0.47 2.91
CA ILE A 141 7.06 0.93 1.71
C ILE A 141 6.12 1.84 0.94
N PHE A 142 6.61 2.98 0.44
CA PHE A 142 5.81 3.87 -0.39
C PHE A 142 5.43 3.21 -1.73
N ALA A 143 4.15 3.19 -2.01
CA ALA A 143 3.54 2.88 -3.31
C ALA A 143 2.80 4.11 -3.84
N VAL A 144 2.20 4.03 -5.01
CA VAL A 144 1.29 5.08 -5.52
C VAL A 144 0.06 5.16 -4.62
N GLY A 145 -0.29 6.36 -4.15
CA GLY A 145 -1.46 6.57 -3.31
C GLY A 145 -1.28 7.58 -2.19
N SER A 146 -2.30 7.72 -1.37
CA SER A 146 -2.33 8.63 -0.21
C SER A 146 -1.77 7.94 1.03
N TYR A 147 -1.06 8.73 1.85
CA TYR A 147 -0.53 8.30 3.14
C TYR A 147 -0.88 9.34 4.20
N ASP A 148 -1.65 8.91 5.17
CA ASP A 148 -2.01 9.77 6.30
C ASP A 148 -0.87 9.81 7.32
N PHE A 149 -0.75 10.97 7.95
CA PHE A 149 0.19 11.20 9.03
C PHE A 149 -0.46 12.01 10.16
N ASN A 150 0.14 11.95 11.33
CA ASN A 150 -0.21 12.78 12.48
C ASN A 150 0.96 13.69 12.82
N SER A 151 0.66 14.96 13.12
CA SER A 151 1.60 15.89 13.71
C SER A 151 0.91 16.66 14.83
N SER A 152 1.42 16.54 16.06
CA SER A 152 0.89 17.25 17.24
C SER A 152 -0.63 17.05 17.46
N GLY A 153 -1.13 15.81 17.17
CA GLY A 153 -2.54 15.46 17.31
C GLY A 153 -3.44 15.91 16.17
N GLN A 154 -2.89 16.48 15.10
CA GLN A 154 -3.60 16.86 13.89
C GLN A 154 -3.25 15.93 12.74
N GLN A 155 -4.24 15.56 11.94
CA GLN A 155 -4.06 14.67 10.80
C GLN A 155 -3.80 15.46 9.51
N GLY A 156 -2.90 14.94 8.68
CA GLY A 156 -2.63 15.42 7.33
C GLY A 156 -2.40 14.25 6.38
N THR A 157 -2.31 14.52 5.09
CA THR A 157 -2.15 13.51 4.05
C THR A 157 -1.07 13.94 3.07
N ILE A 158 -0.21 13.01 2.63
CA ILE A 158 0.62 13.16 1.44
C ILE A 158 0.08 12.30 0.31
N TYR A 159 0.39 12.66 -0.93
CA TYR A 159 0.10 11.84 -2.09
C TYR A 159 1.37 11.50 -2.88
N ILE A 160 1.60 10.21 -3.12
CA ILE A 160 2.72 9.70 -3.93
C ILE A 160 2.21 9.35 -5.32
N ARG A 161 2.72 10.06 -6.34
CA ARG A 161 2.32 9.90 -7.75
C ARG A 161 3.01 8.69 -8.39
N THR A 162 2.50 8.28 -9.56
CA THR A 162 3.17 7.30 -10.44
C THR A 162 4.55 7.84 -10.87
N ASN A 163 5.57 6.97 -10.88
CA ASN A 163 6.98 7.27 -11.17
C ASN A 163 7.67 8.23 -10.19
N HIS A 164 7.10 8.42 -9.00
CA HIS A 164 7.70 9.27 -7.97
C HIS A 164 8.99 8.66 -7.41
N PRO A 165 10.05 9.47 -7.09
CA PRO A 165 11.32 8.96 -6.54
C PRO A 165 11.21 8.20 -5.21
N LEU A 166 10.16 8.45 -4.42
CA LEU A 166 9.89 7.74 -3.16
C LEU A 166 9.32 6.32 -3.35
N LEU A 167 8.88 5.93 -4.54
CA LEU A 167 8.32 4.58 -4.76
C LEU A 167 9.32 3.49 -4.40
N GLY A 168 8.90 2.53 -3.59
CA GLY A 168 9.73 1.44 -3.10
C GLY A 168 10.65 1.81 -1.93
N SER A 169 10.69 3.08 -1.49
CA SER A 169 11.47 3.48 -0.32
C SER A 169 10.71 3.21 0.98
N PHE A 170 11.46 3.06 2.06
CA PHE A 170 10.94 2.80 3.39
C PHE A 170 10.20 4.03 3.97
N ILE A 171 9.04 3.79 4.61
CA ILE A 171 8.28 4.83 5.32
C ILE A 171 8.83 4.93 6.75
N PRO A 172 9.37 6.09 7.17
CA PRO A 172 9.94 6.25 8.52
C PRO A 172 8.92 5.90 9.63
N VAL A 173 9.39 5.26 10.68
CA VAL A 173 8.56 4.91 11.86
C VAL A 173 8.55 6.02 12.91
N GLY A 174 9.64 6.80 13.01
CA GLY A 174 9.77 7.90 13.96
C GLY A 174 9.31 9.24 13.38
N PRO A 175 9.35 10.31 14.21
CA PRO A 175 9.00 11.65 13.75
C PRO A 175 9.97 12.15 12.69
N VAL A 176 9.43 12.79 11.67
CA VAL A 176 10.17 13.46 10.61
C VAL A 176 9.72 14.91 10.46
N THR A 177 10.58 15.75 9.90
CA THR A 177 10.15 17.01 9.28
C THR A 177 9.80 16.72 7.83
N LEU A 178 8.59 17.03 7.43
CA LEU A 178 8.07 16.83 6.08
C LEU A 178 8.02 18.17 5.36
N VAL A 179 8.70 18.24 4.22
CA VAL A 179 8.60 19.35 3.27
C VAL A 179 7.80 18.89 2.07
N GLY A 180 7.03 19.79 1.45
CA GLY A 180 6.28 19.45 0.26
C GLY A 180 5.52 20.64 -0.29
N ILE A 181 4.93 20.46 -1.45
CA ILE A 181 4.06 21.47 -2.04
C ILE A 181 2.65 21.23 -1.52
N SER A 182 2.01 22.27 -0.94
CA SER A 182 0.60 22.25 -0.59
C SER A 182 -0.23 22.16 -1.87
N SER A 183 -1.15 21.21 -1.95
CA SER A 183 -1.96 20.97 -3.14
C SER A 183 -3.35 20.52 -2.75
N GLN A 184 -4.26 20.54 -3.71
CA GLN A 184 -5.64 20.11 -3.50
C GLN A 184 -6.06 19.10 -4.56
N TYR A 185 -6.91 18.14 -4.17
CA TYR A 185 -7.63 17.28 -5.10
C TYR A 185 -8.96 16.85 -4.47
N THR A 186 -10.05 17.40 -4.98
CA THR A 186 -11.39 17.13 -4.46
C THR A 186 -12.44 17.15 -5.55
N PHE A 187 -13.53 16.40 -5.34
CA PHE A 187 -14.75 16.50 -6.16
C PHE A 187 -15.88 17.24 -5.43
N SER A 188 -15.63 17.75 -4.23
CA SER A 188 -16.59 18.50 -3.44
C SER A 188 -16.91 19.87 -4.06
N VAL A 189 -18.14 20.31 -3.93
CA VAL A 189 -18.58 21.64 -4.35
C VAL A 189 -19.30 22.33 -3.18
N PRO A 190 -18.75 23.40 -2.59
CA PRO A 190 -17.49 24.04 -2.92
C PRO A 190 -16.25 23.19 -2.57
N ALA A 191 -15.15 23.42 -3.27
CA ALA A 191 -13.87 22.74 -3.07
C ALA A 191 -13.18 23.28 -1.81
N ASN A 192 -13.55 22.77 -0.64
CA ASN A 192 -13.04 23.19 0.67
C ASN A 192 -12.42 22.04 1.49
N ASP A 193 -12.13 20.92 0.83
CA ASP A 193 -11.49 19.73 1.38
C ASP A 193 -10.44 19.16 0.39
N GLY A 194 -9.89 17.97 0.66
CA GLY A 194 -8.97 17.29 -0.25
C GLY A 194 -7.56 17.89 -0.30
N TYR A 195 -7.20 18.73 0.68
CA TYR A 195 -5.84 19.27 0.77
C TYR A 195 -4.84 18.19 1.16
N GLN A 196 -3.69 18.22 0.49
CA GLN A 196 -2.62 17.23 0.65
C GLN A 196 -1.26 17.87 0.40
N LEU A 197 -0.20 17.24 0.90
CA LEU A 197 1.17 17.60 0.56
C LEU A 197 1.71 16.70 -0.55
N LEU A 198 2.51 17.29 -1.41
CA LEU A 198 3.25 16.59 -2.44
C LEU A 198 4.75 16.71 -2.13
N PRO A 199 5.35 15.74 -1.42
CA PRO A 199 6.81 15.71 -1.30
C PRO A 199 7.40 15.50 -2.70
N ARG A 200 8.60 16.06 -2.95
CA ARG A 200 9.22 16.06 -4.27
C ARG A 200 10.19 14.87 -4.44
N ASP A 201 10.92 14.57 -3.36
CA ASP A 201 11.87 13.46 -3.33
C ASP A 201 12.20 13.09 -1.87
N SER A 202 13.21 12.22 -1.66
CA SER A 202 13.61 11.77 -0.32
C SER A 202 14.21 12.88 0.55
N ALA A 203 14.68 13.99 -0.01
CA ALA A 203 15.20 15.12 0.76
C ALA A 203 14.08 15.92 1.45
N ASP A 204 12.84 15.74 1.01
CA ASP A 204 11.67 16.35 1.63
C ASP A 204 11.17 15.59 2.87
N ILE A 205 11.72 14.40 3.15
CA ILE A 205 11.45 13.63 4.38
C ILE A 205 12.71 13.66 5.25
N ILE A 206 12.80 14.68 6.11
CA ILE A 206 13.96 14.93 6.95
C ILE A 206 13.74 14.22 8.27
N LEU A 207 14.59 13.24 8.57
CA LEU A 207 14.52 12.48 9.82
C LEU A 207 14.73 13.40 11.02
N SER A 208 13.73 13.44 11.91
CA SER A 208 13.77 14.25 13.14
C SER A 208 14.15 13.35 14.32
N GLY A 209 15.20 13.70 15.04
CA GLY A 209 15.68 12.92 16.17
C GLY A 209 17.09 12.40 15.99
N ASN A 210 17.69 11.95 17.10
CA ASN A 210 19.07 11.45 17.09
C ASN A 210 19.20 10.04 16.52
N ILE A 211 18.08 9.28 16.44
CA ILE A 211 18.04 7.93 15.85
C ILE A 211 16.66 7.58 15.30
N VAL A 212 16.63 6.96 14.11
CA VAL A 212 15.43 6.38 13.48
C VAL A 212 15.79 5.09 12.77
N LEU A 213 14.80 4.19 12.56
CA LEU A 213 14.99 3.06 11.66
C LEU A 213 15.02 3.56 10.20
N THR A 214 15.97 3.03 9.44
CA THR A 214 16.17 3.35 8.01
C THR A 214 15.82 2.19 7.09
N SER A 215 15.45 1.04 7.65
CA SER A 215 14.92 -0.12 6.91
C SER A 215 13.78 -0.78 7.66
N ALA A 216 12.94 -1.53 6.92
CA ALA A 216 12.01 -2.48 7.52
C ALA A 216 12.77 -3.56 8.29
N VAL A 217 12.11 -4.16 9.29
CA VAL A 217 12.61 -5.38 9.94
C VAL A 217 12.38 -6.57 9.00
N LEU A 218 13.47 -7.25 8.62
CA LEU A 218 13.45 -8.40 7.73
C LEU A 218 13.72 -9.67 8.53
N GLN A 219 12.88 -10.69 8.35
CA GLN A 219 13.09 -12.03 8.90
C GLN A 219 13.95 -12.86 7.95
N THR A 220 14.97 -13.51 8.49
CA THR A 220 15.90 -14.40 7.74
C THR A 220 16.27 -15.63 8.58
N ASN A 221 16.98 -16.59 7.97
CA ASN A 221 17.49 -17.80 8.65
C ASN A 221 16.41 -18.51 9.48
N ILE A 222 15.21 -18.65 8.90
CA ILE A 222 14.08 -19.25 9.58
C ILE A 222 14.32 -20.75 9.70
N THR A 223 14.08 -21.29 10.89
CA THR A 223 14.10 -22.72 11.20
C THR A 223 12.88 -23.10 12.02
N THR A 224 12.76 -24.36 12.40
CA THR A 224 11.68 -24.82 13.28
C THR A 224 11.75 -24.25 14.70
N THR A 225 12.93 -23.75 15.14
CA THR A 225 13.16 -23.31 16.53
C THR A 225 13.85 -21.97 16.65
N SER A 226 14.10 -21.28 15.53
CA SER A 226 14.77 -19.98 15.52
C SER A 226 14.48 -19.19 14.24
N PHE A 227 14.74 -17.88 14.31
CA PHE A 227 14.90 -17.01 13.15
C PHE A 227 15.72 -15.78 13.53
N ASP A 228 16.27 -15.11 12.52
CA ASP A 228 16.95 -13.82 12.69
C ASP A 228 16.05 -12.69 12.23
N LEU A 229 16.16 -11.53 12.91
CA LEU A 229 15.56 -10.27 12.47
C LEU A 229 16.67 -9.27 12.22
N THR A 230 16.63 -8.58 11.09
CA THR A 230 17.61 -7.59 10.69
C THR A 230 16.96 -6.26 10.36
N TRP A 231 17.61 -5.15 10.75
CA TRP A 231 17.19 -3.79 10.41
C TRP A 231 18.39 -2.85 10.41
N SER A 232 18.18 -1.62 9.96
CA SER A 232 19.21 -0.57 9.98
C SER A 232 18.69 0.69 10.68
N THR A 233 19.60 1.46 11.25
CA THR A 233 19.32 2.75 11.88
C THR A 233 20.16 3.88 11.27
N SER A 234 19.69 5.11 11.43
CA SER A 234 20.38 6.33 10.94
C SER A 234 21.71 6.60 11.63
N ASP A 235 21.90 6.06 12.82
CA ASP A 235 23.14 6.22 13.60
C ASP A 235 23.42 4.96 14.43
N SER A 236 24.63 4.86 14.96
CA SER A 236 25.09 3.72 15.75
C SER A 236 24.34 3.63 17.08
N ALA A 237 23.72 2.49 17.35
CA ALA A 237 22.83 2.24 18.48
C ALA A 237 22.81 0.76 18.92
N THR A 238 22.18 0.49 20.05
CA THR A 238 22.02 -0.88 20.58
C THR A 238 21.06 -1.71 19.73
N THR A 239 21.12 -3.04 19.86
CA THR A 239 20.24 -3.99 19.18
C THR A 239 19.33 -4.68 20.20
N ASN A 240 18.03 -4.45 20.13
CA ASN A 240 17.08 -5.00 21.11
C ASN A 240 15.81 -5.51 20.43
N ALA A 241 15.15 -6.51 21.05
CA ALA A 241 13.83 -6.94 20.67
C ALA A 241 13.00 -7.36 21.89
N ASN A 242 11.80 -6.87 21.98
CA ASN A 242 10.75 -7.44 22.84
C ASN A 242 9.93 -8.44 22.02
N TYR A 243 9.62 -9.62 22.57
CA TYR A 243 8.86 -10.64 21.85
C TYR A 243 8.00 -11.50 22.78
N GLY A 244 7.03 -12.18 22.19
CA GLY A 244 6.12 -13.08 22.91
C GLY A 244 5.09 -13.73 21.97
N LEU A 245 4.26 -14.60 22.54
CA LEU A 245 3.17 -15.27 21.79
C LEU A 245 1.97 -14.34 21.52
N THR A 246 1.91 -13.22 22.19
CA THR A 246 0.84 -12.21 22.06
C THR A 246 1.44 -10.81 21.94
N ALA A 247 0.63 -9.83 21.56
CA ALA A 247 1.02 -8.41 21.49
C ALA A 247 1.51 -7.82 22.83
N ASN A 248 1.23 -8.50 23.96
CA ASN A 248 1.77 -8.09 25.28
C ASN A 248 3.27 -8.39 25.42
N LEU A 249 3.88 -9.10 24.46
CA LEU A 249 5.29 -9.49 24.42
C LEU A 249 5.67 -10.30 25.68
N GLY A 250 6.65 -9.94 26.46
CA GLY A 250 6.95 -10.60 27.73
C GLY A 250 8.38 -11.13 27.83
N SER A 251 9.11 -11.23 26.72
CA SER A 251 10.52 -11.59 26.68
C SER A 251 11.31 -10.45 26.05
N LEU A 252 12.57 -10.29 26.49
CA LEU A 252 13.49 -9.26 26.04
C LEU A 252 14.82 -9.88 25.63
N LEU A 253 15.33 -9.49 24.47
CA LEU A 253 16.73 -9.70 24.06
C LEU A 253 17.41 -8.35 23.90
N THR A 254 18.65 -8.22 24.40
CA THR A 254 19.42 -7.00 24.34
C THR A 254 20.88 -7.30 24.01
N PHE A 255 21.42 -6.55 23.03
CA PHE A 255 22.84 -6.52 22.69
C PHE A 255 23.33 -5.06 22.79
N PRO A 256 24.18 -4.74 23.76
CA PRO A 256 24.58 -3.36 24.04
C PRO A 256 25.62 -2.79 23.06
N THR A 257 26.15 -3.62 22.16
CA THR A 257 27.11 -3.15 21.16
C THR A 257 26.43 -2.25 20.14
N ASN A 258 26.95 -1.05 19.99
CA ASN A 258 26.39 -0.07 19.05
C ASN A 258 26.79 -0.39 17.60
N THR A 259 25.84 -0.37 16.72
CA THR A 259 25.99 -0.58 15.28
C THR A 259 24.89 0.18 14.52
N THR A 260 25.03 0.36 13.21
CA THR A 260 24.00 0.90 12.32
C THR A 260 23.21 -0.19 11.58
N THR A 261 23.76 -1.43 11.58
CA THR A 261 23.09 -2.61 11.01
C THR A 261 22.90 -3.62 12.13
N HIS A 262 21.67 -3.95 12.41
CA HIS A 262 21.26 -4.76 13.54
C HIS A 262 20.87 -6.16 13.07
N THR A 263 21.27 -7.17 13.83
CA THR A 263 20.83 -8.55 13.69
C THR A 263 20.57 -9.13 15.06
N ILE A 264 19.40 -9.71 15.26
CA ILE A 264 19.03 -10.39 16.51
C ILE A 264 18.46 -11.77 16.20
N SER A 265 18.99 -12.79 16.87
CA SER A 265 18.54 -14.17 16.69
C SER A 265 17.61 -14.57 17.83
N LEU A 266 16.39 -14.91 17.52
CA LEU A 266 15.44 -15.53 18.46
C LEU A 266 15.60 -17.04 18.36
N THR A 267 15.88 -17.69 19.47
CA THR A 267 16.17 -19.14 19.54
C THR A 267 15.34 -19.82 20.63
N GLY A 268 15.26 -21.16 20.60
CA GLY A 268 14.47 -21.93 21.58
C GLY A 268 12.95 -21.76 21.37
N LEU A 269 12.55 -21.39 20.17
CA LEU A 269 11.16 -21.18 19.79
C LEU A 269 10.45 -22.50 19.51
N GLN A 270 9.12 -22.49 19.46
CA GLN A 270 8.30 -23.64 19.10
C GLN A 270 8.09 -23.70 17.58
N PRO A 271 8.06 -24.90 16.94
CA PRO A 271 7.75 -25.03 15.52
C PRO A 271 6.35 -24.54 15.17
N ALA A 272 6.19 -24.06 13.92
CA ALA A 272 4.93 -23.58 13.38
C ALA A 272 4.21 -22.62 14.34
N THR A 273 4.95 -21.67 14.92
CA THR A 273 4.45 -20.77 15.96
C THR A 273 4.71 -19.32 15.59
N PHE A 274 3.70 -18.48 15.76
CA PHE A 274 3.78 -17.05 15.53
C PHE A 274 4.23 -16.33 16.78
N TYR A 275 5.21 -15.44 16.61
CA TYR A 275 5.76 -14.58 17.64
C TYR A 275 5.50 -13.14 17.28
N ASN A 276 4.90 -12.39 18.19
CA ASN A 276 4.84 -10.95 18.14
C ASN A 276 6.20 -10.40 18.54
N VAL A 277 6.79 -9.52 17.74
CA VAL A 277 8.12 -8.94 18.01
C VAL A 277 8.11 -7.46 17.69
N GLN A 278 8.68 -6.66 18.60
CA GLN A 278 9.02 -5.26 18.38
C GLN A 278 10.51 -5.09 18.53
N CYS A 279 11.21 -4.82 17.43
CA CYS A 279 12.61 -4.46 17.43
C CYS A 279 12.80 -2.99 17.79
N TYR A 280 13.89 -2.67 18.48
CA TYR A 280 14.23 -1.30 18.79
C TYR A 280 15.73 -1.09 19.01
N SER A 281 16.17 0.14 18.86
CA SER A 281 17.56 0.56 19.02
C SER A 281 17.65 1.81 19.88
N VAL A 282 18.62 1.86 20.79
CA VAL A 282 18.79 2.97 21.75
C VAL A 282 20.14 3.64 21.52
N LYS A 283 20.13 4.97 21.43
CA LYS A 283 21.32 5.84 21.39
C LYS A 283 21.18 6.93 22.43
N GLY A 284 21.92 6.83 23.53
CA GLY A 284 21.79 7.76 24.66
C GLY A 284 20.43 7.71 25.30
N LEU A 285 19.65 8.79 25.20
CA LEU A 285 18.26 8.86 25.71
C LEU A 285 17.20 8.59 24.62
N ASP A 286 17.61 8.50 23.37
CA ASP A 286 16.70 8.34 22.25
C ASP A 286 16.51 6.86 21.89
N THR A 287 15.31 6.49 21.49
CA THR A 287 14.94 5.13 21.08
C THR A 287 14.17 5.14 19.77
N ALA A 288 14.62 4.33 18.83
CA ALA A 288 13.91 4.05 17.58
C ALA A 288 13.23 2.68 17.67
N PHE A 289 11.91 2.63 17.51
CA PHE A 289 11.11 1.40 17.52
C PHE A 289 10.70 1.00 16.12
N SER A 290 10.64 -0.31 15.85
CA SER A 290 9.85 -0.83 14.73
C SER A 290 8.35 -0.81 15.06
N SER A 291 7.50 -0.93 14.03
CA SER A 291 6.14 -1.43 14.25
C SER A 291 6.19 -2.82 14.89
N LEU A 292 5.12 -3.19 15.60
CA LEU A 292 4.94 -4.57 16.07
C LEU A 292 4.75 -5.46 14.84
N GLY A 293 5.59 -6.50 14.72
CA GLY A 293 5.50 -7.50 13.65
C GLY A 293 5.12 -8.88 14.19
N ILE A 294 4.56 -9.73 13.33
CA ILE A 294 4.37 -11.16 13.62
C ILE A 294 5.28 -11.96 12.71
N TYR A 295 6.03 -12.88 13.31
CA TYR A 295 7.03 -13.70 12.64
C TYR A 295 6.82 -15.17 12.97
N SER A 296 6.90 -16.04 11.96
CA SER A 296 6.66 -17.49 12.12
C SER A 296 7.96 -18.27 12.10
N THR A 297 8.03 -19.32 12.91
CA THR A 297 9.01 -20.41 12.72
C THR A 297 8.52 -21.39 11.65
N GLU A 298 9.44 -22.15 11.05
CA GLU A 298 9.09 -23.27 10.17
C GLU A 298 8.29 -24.34 10.91
N SER A 299 7.49 -25.09 10.15
CA SER A 299 6.83 -26.31 10.64
C SER A 299 7.74 -27.55 10.52
N ASN A 300 7.37 -28.60 11.25
CA ASN A 300 7.91 -29.94 11.06
C ASN A 300 7.16 -30.73 9.97
N SER A 301 6.26 -30.11 9.25
CA SER A 301 5.49 -30.74 8.17
C SER A 301 6.35 -31.11 6.97
N SER A 302 5.83 -31.94 6.07
CA SER A 302 6.58 -32.47 4.92
C SER A 302 6.92 -31.44 3.86
N GLY A 303 6.14 -30.34 3.78
CA GLY A 303 6.25 -29.33 2.74
C GLY A 303 5.81 -29.83 1.35
N ILE A 304 5.05 -30.92 1.26
CA ILE A 304 4.60 -31.47 -0.01
C ILE A 304 3.67 -30.48 -0.71
N ILE A 305 3.96 -30.18 -1.98
CA ILE A 305 3.16 -29.33 -2.86
C ILE A 305 2.58 -30.19 -3.98
N ARG A 306 1.27 -30.03 -4.25
CA ARG A 306 0.54 -30.75 -5.30
C ARG A 306 -0.30 -29.79 -6.12
N PRO A 307 0.20 -29.30 -7.26
CA PRO A 307 -0.58 -28.49 -8.19
C PRO A 307 -1.41 -29.39 -9.12
N TYR A 308 -2.67 -29.01 -9.33
CA TYR A 308 -3.59 -29.69 -10.24
C TYR A 308 -4.26 -28.68 -11.17
N PHE A 309 -4.51 -29.11 -12.41
CA PHE A 309 -5.20 -28.33 -13.44
C PHE A 309 -6.38 -29.14 -14.00
N ASN A 310 -7.49 -28.47 -14.25
CA ASN A 310 -8.66 -29.12 -14.86
C ASN A 310 -8.59 -29.21 -16.39
N HIS A 311 -7.60 -28.56 -17.02
CA HIS A 311 -7.31 -28.64 -18.44
C HIS A 311 -5.85 -28.97 -18.71
N THR A 312 -5.54 -29.34 -19.95
CA THR A 312 -4.18 -29.71 -20.38
C THR A 312 -3.21 -28.54 -20.19
N VAL A 313 -2.05 -28.84 -19.64
CA VAL A 313 -0.93 -27.90 -19.49
C VAL A 313 0.26 -28.38 -20.32
N ASP A 314 1.07 -27.45 -20.83
CA ASP A 314 2.29 -27.77 -21.55
C ASP A 314 3.45 -27.96 -20.56
N VAL A 315 3.77 -29.20 -20.27
CA VAL A 315 4.84 -29.56 -19.33
C VAL A 315 6.26 -29.39 -19.91
N SER A 316 6.39 -29.07 -21.21
CA SER A 316 7.70 -28.82 -21.80
C SER A 316 8.44 -27.63 -21.20
N PHE A 317 7.72 -26.72 -20.54
CA PHE A 317 8.27 -25.59 -19.79
C PHE A 317 8.55 -25.90 -18.31
N SER A 318 8.25 -27.11 -17.84
CA SER A 318 8.47 -27.48 -16.45
C SER A 318 9.96 -27.62 -16.15
N THR A 319 10.39 -27.08 -14.99
CA THR A 319 11.77 -27.20 -14.49
C THR A 319 11.87 -28.08 -13.24
N GLY A 320 10.78 -28.71 -12.82
CA GLY A 320 10.69 -29.51 -11.60
C GLY A 320 9.62 -30.60 -11.72
N THR A 321 8.77 -30.73 -10.70
CA THR A 321 7.63 -31.66 -10.74
C THR A 321 6.57 -31.13 -11.68
N ASP A 322 6.16 -31.92 -12.66
CA ASP A 322 5.14 -31.54 -13.63
C ASP A 322 3.77 -31.35 -12.95
N ALA A 323 3.04 -30.35 -13.42
CA ALA A 323 1.66 -30.14 -13.03
C ALA A 323 0.77 -31.28 -13.55
N GLN A 324 -0.17 -31.72 -12.72
CA GLN A 324 -1.10 -32.79 -13.07
C GLN A 324 -2.38 -32.23 -13.68
N ASN A 325 -2.69 -32.66 -14.89
CA ASN A 325 -3.99 -32.46 -15.50
C ASN A 325 -4.92 -33.60 -15.04
N ILE A 326 -5.99 -33.23 -14.34
CA ILE A 326 -6.96 -34.18 -13.79
C ILE A 326 -8.37 -34.03 -14.39
N SER A 327 -8.55 -33.10 -15.33
CA SER A 327 -9.77 -32.90 -16.13
C SER A 327 -11.08 -33.14 -15.33
N THR A 328 -11.78 -34.23 -15.65
CA THR A 328 -13.10 -34.57 -15.07
C THR A 328 -13.05 -35.03 -13.60
N TYR A 329 -11.88 -35.16 -13.00
CA TYR A 329 -11.69 -35.58 -11.59
C TYR A 329 -11.33 -34.43 -10.66
N PHE A 330 -11.65 -33.20 -11.05
CA PHE A 330 -11.21 -32.03 -10.28
C PHE A 330 -11.93 -31.94 -8.93
N ASN A 331 -13.25 -32.14 -8.91
CA ASN A 331 -14.04 -32.25 -7.68
C ASN A 331 -13.69 -33.49 -6.86
N ASP A 332 -13.50 -34.66 -7.51
CA ASP A 332 -13.09 -35.88 -6.83
C ASP A 332 -11.74 -35.72 -6.12
N THR A 333 -10.83 -34.95 -6.72
CA THR A 333 -9.54 -34.64 -6.10
C THR A 333 -9.72 -33.75 -4.87
N ILE A 334 -10.55 -32.69 -4.95
CA ILE A 334 -10.87 -31.86 -3.78
C ILE A 334 -11.52 -32.72 -2.68
N LYS A 335 -12.50 -33.55 -3.06
CA LYS A 335 -13.13 -34.52 -2.14
C LYS A 335 -12.10 -35.39 -1.44
N ALA A 336 -11.15 -35.97 -2.19
CA ALA A 336 -10.12 -36.86 -1.62
C ALA A 336 -9.29 -36.15 -0.53
N TYR A 337 -9.04 -34.85 -0.64
CA TYR A 337 -8.39 -34.09 0.43
C TYR A 337 -9.34 -33.76 1.58
N ILE A 338 -10.61 -33.44 1.32
CA ILE A 338 -11.64 -33.26 2.37
C ILE A 338 -11.78 -34.54 3.20
N ASP A 339 -11.73 -35.70 2.55
CA ASP A 339 -11.80 -37.03 3.21
C ASP A 339 -10.61 -37.29 4.16
N LEU A 340 -9.47 -36.59 3.99
CA LEU A 340 -8.33 -36.67 4.93
C LEU A 340 -8.60 -35.92 6.24
N ALA A 341 -9.57 -35.04 6.32
CA ALA A 341 -9.87 -34.27 7.53
C ALA A 341 -10.25 -35.20 8.69
N GLN A 342 -9.57 -35.04 9.83
CA GLN A 342 -9.77 -35.84 11.05
C GLN A 342 -10.30 -35.03 12.22
N ASN A 343 -9.95 -33.72 12.30
CA ASN A 343 -10.29 -32.87 13.43
C ASN A 343 -11.01 -31.59 13.00
N THR A 344 -10.45 -30.85 12.04
CA THR A 344 -10.98 -29.54 11.62
C THR A 344 -10.97 -29.38 10.10
N LEU A 345 -11.97 -28.65 9.58
CA LEU A 345 -12.07 -28.28 8.18
C LEU A 345 -12.68 -26.89 8.08
N ASP A 346 -11.87 -25.89 7.77
CA ASP A 346 -12.28 -24.52 7.52
C ASP A 346 -12.35 -24.27 6.01
N ILE A 347 -13.48 -23.83 5.52
CA ILE A 347 -13.76 -23.63 4.09
C ILE A 347 -14.09 -22.18 3.84
N CYS A 348 -13.41 -21.57 2.87
CA CYS A 348 -13.69 -20.21 2.41
C CYS A 348 -13.72 -20.21 0.88
N VAL A 349 -14.93 -20.32 0.31
CA VAL A 349 -15.13 -20.41 -1.14
C VAL A 349 -16.27 -19.51 -1.57
N TYR A 350 -15.96 -18.61 -2.54
CA TYR A 350 -16.87 -17.59 -3.03
C TYR A 350 -18.18 -18.15 -3.57
N ASN A 351 -18.12 -19.16 -4.45
CA ASN A 351 -19.31 -19.73 -5.11
C ASN A 351 -19.19 -21.25 -5.23
N ALA A 352 -20.27 -21.96 -4.87
CA ALA A 352 -20.30 -23.42 -4.84
C ALA A 352 -21.68 -23.97 -5.22
N SER A 353 -21.71 -25.02 -6.09
CA SER A 353 -22.90 -25.73 -6.50
C SER A 353 -22.69 -27.23 -6.74
N ASP A 354 -21.50 -27.78 -6.37
CA ASP A 354 -21.15 -29.19 -6.62
C ASP A 354 -21.65 -30.11 -5.51
N ALA A 355 -22.52 -31.06 -5.86
CA ALA A 355 -23.11 -32.02 -4.91
C ALA A 355 -22.10 -33.03 -4.35
N THR A 356 -21.08 -33.39 -5.12
CA THR A 356 -20.01 -34.31 -4.66
C THR A 356 -19.23 -33.70 -3.51
N LEU A 357 -18.98 -32.38 -3.56
CA LEU A 357 -18.29 -31.67 -2.51
C LEU A 357 -19.20 -31.43 -1.30
N ALA A 358 -20.51 -31.22 -1.49
CA ALA A 358 -21.49 -31.21 -0.39
C ALA A 358 -21.49 -32.53 0.37
N ASP A 359 -21.56 -33.67 -0.36
CA ASP A 359 -21.53 -35.01 0.23
C ASP A 359 -20.21 -35.23 1.01
N ALA A 360 -19.07 -34.83 0.45
CA ALA A 360 -17.77 -34.95 1.13
C ALA A 360 -17.69 -34.17 2.46
N ILE A 361 -18.27 -32.97 2.47
CA ILE A 361 -18.33 -32.12 3.68
C ILE A 361 -19.26 -32.77 4.72
N ASN A 362 -20.44 -33.25 4.31
CA ASN A 362 -21.38 -33.94 5.19
C ASN A 362 -20.77 -35.24 5.75
N ASP A 363 -20.05 -36.01 4.93
CA ASP A 363 -19.32 -37.20 5.37
C ASP A 363 -18.25 -36.85 6.40
N ALA A 364 -17.49 -35.76 6.21
CA ALA A 364 -16.53 -35.28 7.20
C ALA A 364 -17.22 -34.86 8.51
N TYR A 365 -18.35 -34.16 8.43
CA TYR A 365 -19.16 -33.79 9.59
C TYR A 365 -19.64 -35.04 10.36
N ASN A 366 -20.15 -36.03 9.65
CA ASN A 366 -20.62 -37.31 10.23
C ASN A 366 -19.48 -38.12 10.88
N ARG A 367 -18.23 -37.92 10.43
CA ARG A 367 -17.04 -38.47 11.10
C ARG A 367 -16.66 -37.72 12.37
N GLY A 368 -17.31 -36.58 12.68
CA GLY A 368 -17.03 -35.76 13.85
C GLY A 368 -16.02 -34.65 13.61
N VAL A 369 -15.68 -34.35 12.35
CA VAL A 369 -14.81 -33.20 12.00
C VAL A 369 -15.54 -31.91 12.33
N GLN A 370 -14.86 -30.98 12.99
CA GLN A 370 -15.38 -29.63 13.24
C GLN A 370 -15.25 -28.81 11.94
N ILE A 371 -16.40 -28.43 11.36
CA ILE A 371 -16.45 -27.75 10.08
C ILE A 371 -16.96 -26.32 10.26
N ARG A 372 -16.34 -25.38 9.53
CA ARG A 372 -16.78 -23.97 9.42
C ARG A 372 -16.74 -23.57 7.96
N TYR A 373 -17.73 -22.81 7.51
CA TYR A 373 -17.81 -22.35 6.13
C TYR A 373 -17.99 -20.83 6.06
N ILE A 374 -17.20 -20.15 5.23
CA ILE A 374 -17.38 -18.74 4.88
C ILE A 374 -17.78 -18.66 3.42
N ALA A 375 -18.90 -17.99 3.14
CA ALA A 375 -19.46 -17.78 1.80
C ALA A 375 -19.71 -16.30 1.52
N ASP A 376 -19.96 -15.99 0.26
CA ASP A 376 -20.44 -14.66 -0.17
C ASP A 376 -21.97 -14.69 -0.32
N ASP A 377 -22.65 -13.62 0.08
CA ASP A 377 -24.11 -13.50 -0.01
C ASP A 377 -24.60 -12.85 -1.34
N ASP A 378 -23.68 -12.29 -2.14
CA ASP A 378 -24.01 -11.70 -3.46
C ASP A 378 -24.24 -12.74 -4.55
N VAL A 379 -23.93 -14.01 -4.30
CA VAL A 379 -24.04 -15.12 -5.27
C VAL A 379 -24.87 -16.27 -4.73
N VAL A 380 -25.54 -17.00 -5.64
CA VAL A 380 -26.29 -18.19 -5.27
C VAL A 380 -25.34 -19.34 -5.01
N ASN A 381 -25.21 -19.75 -3.75
CA ASN A 381 -24.42 -20.88 -3.31
C ASN A 381 -25.32 -22.10 -3.07
N SER A 382 -25.81 -22.74 -4.15
CA SER A 382 -26.80 -23.84 -4.04
C SER A 382 -26.27 -25.06 -3.26
N MET A 383 -24.98 -25.34 -3.31
CA MET A 383 -24.34 -26.41 -2.54
C MET A 383 -24.58 -26.30 -1.03
N LEU A 384 -24.68 -25.07 -0.51
CA LEU A 384 -24.85 -24.85 0.93
C LEU A 384 -26.21 -25.30 1.46
N ASN A 385 -27.22 -25.42 0.56
CA ASN A 385 -28.53 -25.96 0.92
C ASN A 385 -28.51 -27.48 1.17
N ASP A 386 -27.50 -28.17 0.65
CA ASP A 386 -27.32 -29.61 0.76
C ASP A 386 -26.42 -30.01 1.96
N LEU A 387 -25.87 -29.02 2.68
CA LEU A 387 -25.06 -29.25 3.88
C LEU A 387 -25.92 -29.55 5.11
N ASP A 388 -25.39 -30.35 6.05
CA ASP A 388 -26.03 -30.55 7.36
C ASP A 388 -26.31 -29.18 8.02
N PRO A 389 -27.53 -28.91 8.48
CA PRO A 389 -27.93 -27.61 9.02
C PRO A 389 -27.19 -27.22 10.32
N ASN A 390 -26.47 -28.13 10.94
CA ASN A 390 -25.62 -27.83 12.11
C ASN A 390 -24.21 -27.39 11.75
N ILE A 391 -23.81 -27.43 10.47
CA ILE A 391 -22.54 -26.85 10.01
C ILE A 391 -22.68 -25.32 10.01
N PRO A 392 -21.88 -24.60 10.82
CA PRO A 392 -21.99 -23.17 10.88
C PRO A 392 -21.45 -22.49 9.61
N ILE A 393 -22.22 -21.55 9.08
CA ILE A 393 -21.88 -20.78 7.89
C ILE A 393 -21.92 -19.29 8.22
N VAL A 394 -20.87 -18.57 7.86
CA VAL A 394 -20.79 -17.10 7.93
C VAL A 394 -20.80 -16.54 6.51
N TYR A 395 -21.63 -15.55 6.28
CA TYR A 395 -21.72 -14.84 5.01
C TYR A 395 -21.09 -13.45 5.13
N ARG A 396 -20.39 -13.01 4.08
CA ARG A 396 -20.06 -11.61 3.96
C ARG A 396 -21.33 -10.79 3.85
N ASP A 397 -21.43 -9.69 4.63
CA ASP A 397 -22.56 -8.78 4.54
C ASP A 397 -22.60 -8.13 3.15
N PRO A 398 -23.70 -8.30 2.36
CA PRO A 398 -23.84 -7.74 1.02
C PRO A 398 -23.87 -6.20 1.01
N ASN A 399 -24.10 -5.55 2.17
CA ASN A 399 -24.04 -4.10 2.28
C ASN A 399 -22.60 -3.55 2.39
N THR A 400 -21.61 -4.43 2.52
CA THR A 400 -20.19 -4.02 2.47
C THR A 400 -19.70 -3.96 1.03
N ALA A 401 -18.83 -2.98 0.72
CA ALA A 401 -18.26 -2.87 -0.62
C ALA A 401 -17.38 -4.09 -0.97
N GLY A 402 -17.42 -4.51 -2.23
CA GLY A 402 -16.64 -5.64 -2.75
C GLY A 402 -17.31 -7.00 -2.57
N ILE A 403 -16.55 -8.07 -2.82
CA ILE A 403 -16.98 -9.47 -2.71
C ILE A 403 -15.95 -10.27 -1.91
N MET A 404 -16.38 -11.33 -1.22
CA MET A 404 -15.48 -12.32 -0.62
C MET A 404 -15.06 -13.32 -1.72
N HIS A 405 -13.98 -13.02 -2.46
CA HIS A 405 -13.57 -13.79 -3.63
C HIS A 405 -12.56 -14.91 -3.35
N ASN A 406 -12.40 -15.32 -2.10
CA ASN A 406 -11.47 -16.35 -1.68
C ASN A 406 -11.91 -17.75 -2.15
N LYS A 407 -10.94 -18.64 -2.34
CA LYS A 407 -11.11 -20.05 -2.68
C LYS A 407 -10.01 -20.84 -2.00
N PHE A 408 -10.18 -21.11 -0.69
CA PHE A 408 -9.24 -21.91 0.05
C PHE A 408 -9.93 -22.82 1.08
N ILE A 409 -9.26 -23.88 1.47
CA ILE A 409 -9.60 -24.70 2.64
C ILE A 409 -8.38 -24.91 3.52
N ILE A 410 -8.64 -25.12 4.79
CA ILE A 410 -7.64 -25.49 5.80
C ILE A 410 -8.09 -26.78 6.46
N ILE A 411 -7.25 -27.81 6.38
CA ILE A 411 -7.51 -29.12 6.96
C ILE A 411 -6.58 -29.31 8.15
N ASP A 412 -7.12 -29.71 9.31
CA ASP A 412 -6.40 -30.13 10.50
C ASP A 412 -5.22 -29.24 10.90
N VAL A 413 -5.47 -27.94 11.05
CA VAL A 413 -4.47 -26.88 11.29
C VAL A 413 -3.45 -27.20 12.41
N ASN A 414 -3.84 -28.01 13.39
CA ASN A 414 -2.96 -28.38 14.51
C ASN A 414 -2.19 -29.70 14.29
N SER A 415 -2.35 -30.36 13.15
CA SER A 415 -1.67 -31.64 12.85
C SER A 415 -0.37 -31.39 12.08
N ILE A 416 0.77 -31.88 12.58
CA ILE A 416 2.05 -31.80 11.88
C ILE A 416 2.00 -32.52 10.53
N ASN A 417 1.34 -33.67 10.49
CA ASN A 417 1.37 -34.61 9.34
C ASN A 417 0.15 -34.46 8.43
N ASN A 418 -0.91 -33.82 8.88
CA ASN A 418 -2.19 -33.74 8.14
C ASN A 418 -2.71 -32.30 7.96
N SER A 419 -1.90 -31.29 8.25
CA SER A 419 -2.27 -29.89 7.93
C SER A 419 -2.11 -29.67 6.44
N TRP A 420 -3.23 -29.50 5.74
CA TRP A 420 -3.24 -29.16 4.33
C TRP A 420 -3.93 -27.81 4.11
N VAL A 421 -3.37 -27.02 3.21
CA VAL A 421 -4.01 -25.83 2.68
C VAL A 421 -4.26 -26.03 1.19
N MET A 422 -5.48 -25.87 0.74
CA MET A 422 -5.80 -25.70 -0.67
C MET A 422 -5.95 -24.20 -0.96
N GLY A 423 -5.41 -23.78 -2.09
CA GLY A 423 -5.71 -22.47 -2.70
C GLY A 423 -5.78 -22.61 -4.21
N GLY A 424 -6.26 -21.57 -4.90
CA GLY A 424 -6.30 -21.58 -6.35
C GLY A 424 -7.36 -20.64 -6.94
N SER A 425 -7.61 -20.79 -8.23
CA SER A 425 -8.59 -19.96 -8.96
C SER A 425 -10.01 -20.54 -8.98
N CYS A 426 -10.17 -21.82 -8.63
CA CYS A 426 -11.40 -22.55 -8.86
C CYS A 426 -12.49 -22.27 -7.83
N ASN A 427 -13.62 -21.71 -8.25
CA ASN A 427 -14.89 -21.84 -7.54
C ASN A 427 -15.41 -23.30 -7.66
N TRP A 428 -16.26 -23.70 -6.73
CA TRP A 428 -16.82 -25.06 -6.71
C TRP A 428 -18.16 -25.16 -7.46
N THR A 429 -18.24 -24.48 -8.60
CA THR A 429 -19.45 -24.50 -9.44
C THR A 429 -19.37 -25.58 -10.49
N ASN A 430 -20.40 -26.46 -10.53
CA ASN A 430 -20.55 -27.55 -11.48
C ASN A 430 -21.59 -27.17 -12.55
N PRO A 431 -21.28 -27.24 -13.87
CA PRO A 431 -19.99 -27.65 -14.46
C PRO A 431 -19.02 -26.47 -14.70
N SER A 432 -19.41 -25.22 -14.42
CA SER A 432 -18.70 -24.01 -14.87
C SER A 432 -17.22 -24.01 -14.51
N ASN A 433 -16.89 -23.74 -13.23
CA ASN A 433 -15.48 -23.56 -12.84
C ASN A 433 -14.74 -24.88 -12.67
N LEU A 434 -15.45 -25.95 -12.27
CA LEU A 434 -14.81 -27.25 -12.06
C LEU A 434 -14.39 -27.92 -13.37
N PHE A 435 -15.16 -27.74 -14.47
CA PHE A 435 -14.96 -28.52 -15.69
C PHE A 435 -14.81 -27.70 -16.96
N ASN A 436 -15.46 -26.53 -17.07
CA ASN A 436 -15.51 -25.77 -18.33
C ASN A 436 -14.48 -24.64 -18.40
N ASP A 437 -14.22 -23.94 -17.29
CA ASP A 437 -13.22 -22.88 -17.21
C ASP A 437 -11.82 -23.46 -16.96
N TYR A 438 -10.78 -22.73 -17.38
CA TYR A 438 -9.39 -23.07 -17.10
C TYR A 438 -9.03 -22.68 -15.67
N ASN A 439 -8.95 -23.64 -14.76
CA ASN A 439 -8.68 -23.41 -13.35
C ASN A 439 -7.52 -24.28 -12.85
N ASN A 440 -6.97 -23.84 -11.73
CA ASN A 440 -5.98 -24.60 -10.95
C ASN A 440 -6.39 -24.66 -9.48
N ILE A 441 -5.91 -25.68 -8.81
CA ILE A 441 -5.84 -25.78 -7.36
C ILE A 441 -4.45 -26.28 -6.96
N ILE A 442 -4.00 -25.86 -5.80
CA ILE A 442 -2.75 -26.30 -5.21
C ILE A 442 -3.02 -26.76 -3.78
N PHE A 443 -2.52 -27.93 -3.42
CA PHE A 443 -2.52 -28.42 -2.04
C PHE A 443 -1.11 -28.38 -1.48
N ILE A 444 -0.95 -27.83 -0.29
CA ILE A 444 0.34 -27.70 0.40
C ILE A 444 0.19 -28.29 1.80
N GLN A 445 1.05 -29.25 2.12
CA GLN A 445 1.11 -29.87 3.43
C GLN A 445 2.10 -29.11 4.30
N ASP A 446 1.60 -28.10 5.02
CA ASP A 446 2.42 -27.29 5.92
C ASP A 446 1.59 -26.67 7.06
N GLN A 447 1.96 -26.98 8.30
CA GLN A 447 1.25 -26.50 9.49
C GLN A 447 1.41 -24.99 9.70
N ALA A 448 2.58 -24.42 9.39
CA ALA A 448 2.79 -22.98 9.54
C ALA A 448 1.93 -22.20 8.54
N LEU A 449 1.86 -22.69 7.30
CA LEU A 449 0.98 -22.13 6.27
C LEU A 449 -0.50 -22.26 6.67
N ALA A 450 -0.92 -23.42 7.18
CA ALA A 450 -2.30 -23.62 7.65
C ALA A 450 -2.66 -22.62 8.75
N LYS A 451 -1.78 -22.39 9.72
CA LYS A 451 -1.97 -21.39 10.77
C LYS A 451 -2.01 -19.96 10.21
N ALA A 452 -1.22 -19.64 9.18
CA ALA A 452 -1.28 -18.34 8.53
C ALA A 452 -2.64 -18.09 7.85
N TYR A 453 -3.13 -19.08 7.10
CA TYR A 453 -4.48 -19.01 6.52
C TYR A 453 -5.57 -18.94 7.57
N THR A 454 -5.37 -19.55 8.74
CA THR A 454 -6.32 -19.49 9.85
C THR A 454 -6.47 -18.04 10.38
N LEU A 455 -5.41 -17.23 10.38
CA LEU A 455 -5.53 -15.81 10.79
C LEU A 455 -6.49 -15.05 9.86
N GLU A 456 -6.34 -15.22 8.55
CA GLU A 456 -7.27 -14.63 7.56
C GLU A 456 -8.69 -15.18 7.74
N PHE A 457 -8.81 -16.49 7.98
CA PHE A 457 -10.11 -17.13 8.19
C PHE A 457 -10.81 -16.59 9.44
N GLU A 458 -10.12 -16.49 10.58
CA GLU A 458 -10.68 -15.98 11.85
C GLU A 458 -11.12 -14.52 11.73
N GLU A 459 -10.40 -13.70 10.99
CA GLU A 459 -10.77 -12.31 10.74
C GLU A 459 -12.12 -12.22 10.01
N MET A 460 -12.28 -12.98 8.93
CA MET A 460 -13.54 -13.07 8.19
C MET A 460 -14.64 -13.76 8.99
N TRP A 461 -14.30 -14.79 9.80
CA TRP A 461 -15.24 -15.47 10.67
C TRP A 461 -15.83 -14.54 11.73
N ALA A 462 -15.06 -13.55 12.20
CA ALA A 462 -15.52 -12.49 13.10
C ALA A 462 -16.30 -11.37 12.37
N GLY A 463 -16.52 -11.48 11.05
CA GLY A 463 -17.28 -10.51 10.25
C GLY A 463 -16.46 -9.38 9.63
N ASN A 464 -15.12 -9.44 9.69
CA ASN A 464 -14.24 -8.39 9.15
C ASN A 464 -13.84 -8.72 7.71
N PHE A 465 -14.48 -8.10 6.73
CA PHE A 465 -14.23 -8.28 5.29
C PHE A 465 -13.71 -7.00 4.64
N GLY A 466 -12.76 -7.13 3.71
CA GLY A 466 -12.30 -6.05 2.84
C GLY A 466 -11.80 -4.83 3.62
N THR A 467 -12.39 -3.66 3.39
CA THR A 467 -11.99 -2.38 4.03
C THR A 467 -12.35 -2.29 5.52
N HIS A 468 -13.11 -3.24 6.04
CA HIS A 468 -13.44 -3.33 7.47
C HIS A 468 -12.44 -4.16 8.27
N LYS A 469 -11.41 -4.69 7.61
CA LYS A 469 -10.29 -5.33 8.31
C LYS A 469 -9.63 -4.32 9.23
N LEU A 470 -9.34 -4.76 10.46
CA LEU A 470 -8.65 -3.92 11.42
C LEU A 470 -7.20 -3.71 10.95
N ASP A 471 -6.74 -2.45 10.94
CA ASP A 471 -5.38 -2.07 10.53
C ASP A 471 -4.26 -2.74 11.35
N ASN A 472 -4.62 -3.47 12.39
CA ASN A 472 -3.71 -4.12 13.32
C ASN A 472 -3.33 -5.56 12.94
N THR A 473 -3.88 -6.11 11.85
CA THR A 473 -3.52 -7.45 11.40
C THR A 473 -2.25 -7.36 10.56
N PRO A 474 -1.12 -7.85 11.06
CA PRO A 474 0.13 -7.79 10.30
C PRO A 474 0.04 -8.72 9.10
N HIS A 475 0.00 -8.16 7.90
CA HIS A 475 -0.05 -8.90 6.63
C HIS A 475 1.31 -9.43 6.17
N LYS A 476 2.34 -9.41 7.00
CA LYS A 476 3.69 -9.77 6.59
C LYS A 476 4.13 -11.08 7.20
N PHE A 477 3.67 -12.18 6.62
CA PHE A 477 4.26 -13.49 6.84
C PHE A 477 5.23 -13.81 5.72
N LEU A 478 6.51 -13.91 6.01
CA LEU A 478 7.43 -14.64 5.17
C LEU A 478 7.40 -16.10 5.66
N ILE A 479 6.57 -16.91 5.03
CA ILE A 479 6.63 -18.37 5.19
C ILE A 479 7.67 -18.83 4.19
N ASN A 480 8.85 -19.18 4.65
CA ASN A 480 9.78 -19.94 3.83
C ASN A 480 9.26 -21.36 3.78
N SER A 481 8.57 -21.70 2.69
CA SER A 481 8.38 -23.12 2.34
C SER A 481 9.74 -23.75 2.03
N LYS A 482 9.96 -24.95 2.53
CA LYS A 482 11.13 -25.76 2.21
C LYS A 482 11.23 -26.05 0.71
#